data_548a462ca22d468be13e03f152ea59ef
#
_entry.id   548a462ca22d468be13e03f152ea59ef
#
_cell.length_a   1.000
_cell.length_b   1.000
_cell.length_c   1.000
_cell.angle_alpha   90.00
_cell.angle_beta   90.00
_cell.angle_gamma   90.00
#
_symmetry.space_group_name_H-M   'P 1'
#
loop_
_entity.id
_entity.type
_entity.pdbx_description
1 polymer ?
#
loop_
_entity_poly.entity_id
_entity_poly.type
_entity_poly.pdbx_seq_one_letter_code
_entity_poly.pdbx_strand_id
1 'polypeptide(L)'
;MTGKRLSRWLNELLGRKAPEPALKPLVQDRFFMYDDQKIAYTLIRRPRKSIGFRITEKGLEVSAPSWVSVKAIEEGLIEKASWIKKHMSRIESASALRQDRYEYYLEHKRIPLWGQSIPMVNTDKQGFRLVQANHVADEQSPALVLHLANDVSRERLIAWLKREAHRDFDPRIKRFASALGFEPSSWQLSSAQSRWGSCNSKAVIRLNWRLIHYQPELIDYVVVHELAHLKELNHSPRFWAIVESVLPDYRERRQLLRHDHDPGTTVLKET
;
A
#
# COMPACT_ATOMS: atom_id res chain seq x y z
N MET A 1 30.94 5.90 -34.46
CA MET A 1 31.13 6.96 -33.46
C MET A 1 29.77 7.32 -32.87
N THR A 2 29.56 6.97 -31.59
CA THR A 2 28.26 6.78 -30.97
C THR A 2 27.63 8.09 -30.47
N GLY A 3 26.32 8.22 -30.62
CA GLY A 3 25.49 9.42 -30.36
C GLY A 3 25.58 10.06 -28.94
N LYS A 4 26.33 9.50 -28.00
CA LYS A 4 26.61 10.09 -26.68
C LYS A 4 27.63 11.25 -26.70
N ARG A 5 28.47 11.37 -27.72
CA ARG A 5 29.43 12.47 -27.86
C ARG A 5 28.79 13.74 -28.43
N LEU A 6 27.78 13.61 -29.29
CA LEU A 6 27.06 14.76 -29.87
C LEU A 6 26.21 15.52 -28.83
N SER A 7 25.58 14.80 -27.91
CA SER A 7 24.75 15.42 -26.87
C SER A 7 25.56 16.23 -25.85
N ARG A 8 26.78 15.80 -25.54
CA ARG A 8 27.66 16.52 -24.61
C ARG A 8 28.18 17.82 -25.24
N TRP A 9 28.58 17.80 -26.51
CA TRP A 9 29.04 18.96 -27.26
C TRP A 9 27.96 20.03 -27.47
N LEU A 10 26.70 19.59 -27.74
CA LEU A 10 25.54 20.49 -27.84
C LEU A 10 25.18 21.16 -26.52
N ASN A 11 25.35 20.47 -25.39
CA ASN A 11 25.11 21.05 -24.06
C ASN A 11 26.17 22.06 -23.62
N GLU A 12 27.43 21.88 -24.04
CA GLU A 12 28.52 22.82 -23.81
C GLU A 12 28.33 24.10 -24.64
N LEU A 13 27.85 23.99 -25.89
CA LEU A 13 27.60 25.12 -26.79
C LEU A 13 26.39 25.99 -26.36
N LEU A 14 25.41 25.41 -25.65
CA LEU A 14 24.18 26.11 -25.25
C LEU A 14 24.25 26.72 -23.85
N GLY A 15 25.41 26.71 -23.19
CA GLY A 15 25.61 27.34 -21.87
C GLY A 15 24.66 26.84 -20.77
N ARG A 16 24.10 25.65 -20.92
CA ARG A 16 23.22 25.07 -19.88
C ARG A 16 24.09 24.56 -18.75
N LYS A 17 24.11 25.31 -17.63
CA LYS A 17 24.60 24.82 -16.34
C LYS A 17 24.03 23.42 -16.08
N ALA A 18 24.90 22.51 -15.63
CA ALA A 18 24.46 21.22 -15.10
C ALA A 18 23.31 21.45 -14.08
N PRO A 19 22.27 20.58 -14.04
CA PRO A 19 21.22 20.75 -13.05
C PRO A 19 21.87 20.76 -11.66
N GLU A 20 21.66 21.86 -10.93
CA GLU A 20 22.06 21.95 -9.53
C GLU A 20 21.47 20.75 -8.76
N PRO A 21 22.19 20.22 -7.76
CA PRO A 21 21.67 19.12 -6.95
C PRO A 21 20.30 19.52 -6.41
N ALA A 22 19.31 18.65 -6.59
CA ALA A 22 17.91 18.92 -6.27
C ALA A 22 17.83 19.44 -4.82
N LEU A 23 17.59 20.74 -4.68
CA LEU A 23 17.31 21.37 -3.38
C LEU A 23 16.19 20.56 -2.71
N LYS A 24 16.37 20.27 -1.42
CA LYS A 24 15.30 19.61 -0.63
C LYS A 24 14.00 20.37 -0.87
N PRO A 25 12.88 19.66 -1.15
CA PRO A 25 11.62 20.33 -1.45
C PRO A 25 11.25 21.25 -0.29
N LEU A 26 10.96 22.51 -0.58
CA LEU A 26 10.47 23.45 0.42
C LEU A 26 9.08 23.00 0.88
N VAL A 27 8.97 22.62 2.13
CA VAL A 27 7.74 22.16 2.78
C VAL A 27 7.25 23.26 3.72
N GLN A 28 5.98 23.64 3.61
CA GLN A 28 5.36 24.69 4.41
C GLN A 28 3.98 24.25 4.87
N ASP A 29 3.71 24.31 6.16
CA ASP A 29 2.37 24.13 6.70
C ASP A 29 1.57 25.43 6.57
N ARG A 30 0.39 25.34 6.02
CA ARG A 30 -0.51 26.45 5.70
C ARG A 30 -1.97 26.07 5.98
N PHE A 31 -2.86 27.05 5.82
CA PHE A 31 -4.31 26.81 5.87
C PHE A 31 -5.04 27.71 4.88
N PHE A 32 -6.24 27.31 4.52
CA PHE A 32 -7.21 28.16 3.81
C PHE A 32 -8.56 28.10 4.53
N MET A 33 -9.41 29.11 4.28
CA MET A 33 -10.74 29.21 4.89
C MET A 33 -11.79 28.72 3.90
N TYR A 34 -12.72 27.90 4.38
CA TYR A 34 -13.88 27.45 3.61
C TYR A 34 -15.06 27.17 4.57
N ASP A 35 -16.23 27.80 4.33
CA ASP A 35 -17.41 27.75 5.22
C ASP A 35 -17.06 28.04 6.69
N ASP A 36 -16.36 29.13 6.95
CA ASP A 36 -15.85 29.56 8.25
C ASP A 36 -14.96 28.54 8.98
N GLN A 37 -14.55 27.49 8.28
CA GLN A 37 -13.64 26.47 8.81
C GLN A 37 -12.23 26.65 8.27
N LYS A 38 -11.27 26.53 9.16
CA LYS A 38 -9.84 26.53 8.85
C LYS A 38 -9.40 25.13 8.41
N ILE A 39 -9.04 24.97 7.15
CA ILE A 39 -8.52 23.69 6.62
C ILE A 39 -7.01 23.80 6.45
N ALA A 40 -6.27 22.99 7.22
CA ALA A 40 -4.81 22.95 7.15
C ALA A 40 -4.34 22.13 5.92
N TYR A 41 -3.22 22.55 5.34
CA TYR A 41 -2.55 21.80 4.29
C TYR A 41 -1.04 21.98 4.32
N THR A 42 -0.30 20.98 3.85
CA THR A 42 1.15 21.04 3.67
C THR A 42 1.48 21.36 2.22
N LEU A 43 2.09 22.52 1.97
CA LEU A 43 2.55 22.93 0.63
C LEU A 43 3.95 22.38 0.37
N ILE A 44 4.11 21.64 -0.72
CA ILE A 44 5.39 21.09 -1.17
C ILE A 44 5.72 21.64 -2.54
N ARG A 45 6.79 22.43 -2.63
CA ARG A 45 7.28 22.95 -3.91
C ARG A 45 8.10 21.89 -4.63
N ARG A 46 7.69 21.55 -5.85
CA ARG A 46 8.35 20.52 -6.69
C ARG A 46 8.43 20.97 -8.15
N PRO A 47 9.44 20.52 -8.92
CA PRO A 47 9.50 20.73 -10.37
C PRO A 47 8.38 19.92 -11.05
N ARG A 48 7.27 20.59 -11.36
CA ARG A 48 6.09 20.02 -12.03
C ARG A 48 5.36 21.10 -12.85
N LYS A 49 4.46 20.68 -13.73
CA LYS A 49 3.72 21.59 -14.63
C LYS A 49 2.35 22.00 -14.11
N SER A 50 1.84 21.37 -13.06
CA SER A 50 0.47 21.60 -12.54
C SER A 50 0.43 21.52 -11.01
N ILE A 51 -0.62 22.07 -10.39
CA ILE A 51 -0.92 21.88 -8.98
C ILE A 51 -1.52 20.47 -8.79
N GLY A 52 -1.16 19.80 -7.71
CA GLY A 52 -1.74 18.51 -7.34
C GLY A 52 -2.17 18.51 -5.89
N PHE A 53 -3.37 18.01 -5.64
CA PHE A 53 -3.93 17.79 -4.30
C PHE A 53 -3.89 16.31 -3.96
N ARG A 54 -3.44 15.99 -2.77
CA ARG A 54 -3.38 14.63 -2.25
C ARG A 54 -3.82 14.62 -0.79
N ILE A 55 -4.80 13.80 -0.47
CA ILE A 55 -5.24 13.61 0.90
C ILE A 55 -4.59 12.33 1.43
N THR A 56 -3.97 12.42 2.60
CA THR A 56 -3.27 11.33 3.29
C THR A 56 -3.76 11.25 4.75
N GLU A 57 -3.35 10.23 5.49
CA GLU A 57 -3.60 10.15 6.94
C GLU A 57 -2.98 11.32 7.72
N LYS A 58 -1.97 11.98 7.15
CA LYS A 58 -1.31 13.16 7.73
C LYS A 58 -2.01 14.47 7.34
N GLY A 59 -3.10 14.41 6.57
CA GLY A 59 -3.85 15.55 6.10
C GLY A 59 -3.70 15.84 4.61
N LEU A 60 -4.04 17.06 4.22
CA LEU A 60 -4.01 17.54 2.83
C LEU A 60 -2.60 17.98 2.43
N GLU A 61 -2.02 17.31 1.44
CA GLU A 61 -0.77 17.70 0.79
C GLU A 61 -1.07 18.41 -0.54
N VAL A 62 -0.47 19.57 -0.74
CA VAL A 62 -0.53 20.32 -1.99
C VAL A 62 0.85 20.39 -2.61
N SER A 63 1.01 19.83 -3.79
CA SER A 63 2.27 19.93 -4.53
C SER A 63 2.11 20.91 -5.71
N ALA A 64 2.99 21.91 -5.80
CA ALA A 64 2.92 22.96 -6.78
C ALA A 64 4.31 23.37 -7.31
N PRO A 65 4.38 23.91 -8.57
CA PRO A 65 5.58 24.54 -9.08
C PRO A 65 5.99 25.76 -8.24
N SER A 66 7.26 26.13 -8.26
CA SER A 66 7.76 27.31 -7.53
C SER A 66 7.15 28.63 -8.02
N TRP A 67 6.82 28.74 -9.31
CA TRP A 67 6.28 29.93 -9.96
C TRP A 67 4.79 30.19 -9.69
N VAL A 68 4.04 29.20 -9.16
CA VAL A 68 2.60 29.38 -8.84
C VAL A 68 2.46 30.13 -7.51
N SER A 69 1.70 31.22 -7.51
CA SER A 69 1.45 32.00 -6.29
C SER A 69 0.62 31.20 -5.27
N VAL A 70 0.80 31.52 -4.00
CA VAL A 70 0.00 30.91 -2.92
C VAL A 70 -1.48 31.23 -3.09
N LYS A 71 -1.81 32.45 -3.51
CA LYS A 71 -3.19 32.88 -3.79
C LYS A 71 -3.86 31.99 -4.83
N ALA A 72 -3.18 31.69 -5.95
CA ALA A 72 -3.70 30.79 -6.97
C ALA A 72 -3.87 29.34 -6.49
N ILE A 73 -3.03 28.90 -5.56
CA ILE A 73 -3.17 27.58 -4.91
C ILE A 73 -4.42 27.56 -4.02
N GLU A 74 -4.61 28.59 -3.21
CA GLU A 74 -5.75 28.70 -2.29
C GLU A 74 -7.08 28.86 -3.04
N GLU A 75 -7.12 29.60 -4.15
CA GLU A 75 -8.28 29.66 -5.06
C GLU A 75 -8.65 28.27 -5.58
N GLY A 76 -7.66 27.49 -6.05
CA GLY A 76 -7.88 26.11 -6.48
C GLY A 76 -8.30 25.17 -5.35
N LEU A 77 -7.86 25.41 -4.12
CA LEU A 77 -8.29 24.67 -2.94
C LEU A 77 -9.75 24.98 -2.59
N ILE A 78 -10.15 26.24 -2.65
CA ILE A 78 -11.54 26.66 -2.41
C ILE A 78 -12.47 26.03 -3.46
N GLU A 79 -12.10 26.04 -4.74
CA GLU A 79 -12.87 25.38 -5.80
C GLU A 79 -13.10 23.88 -5.53
N LYS A 80 -12.11 23.21 -4.93
CA LYS A 80 -12.16 21.78 -4.62
C LYS A 80 -12.54 21.47 -3.17
N ALA A 81 -12.90 22.47 -2.36
CA ALA A 81 -13.06 22.32 -0.91
C ALA A 81 -14.12 21.29 -0.52
N SER A 82 -15.25 21.25 -1.20
CA SER A 82 -16.29 20.23 -0.96
C SER A 82 -15.77 18.80 -1.19
N TRP A 83 -15.01 18.60 -2.28
CA TRP A 83 -14.36 17.33 -2.57
C TRP A 83 -13.30 16.99 -1.49
N ILE A 84 -12.49 17.98 -1.10
CA ILE A 84 -11.46 17.83 -0.06
C ILE A 84 -12.10 17.40 1.26
N LYS A 85 -13.11 18.13 1.73
CA LYS A 85 -13.84 17.81 2.99
C LYS A 85 -14.39 16.38 2.97
N LYS A 86 -15.10 16.01 1.91
CA LYS A 86 -15.67 14.67 1.74
C LYS A 86 -14.60 13.57 1.83
N HIS A 87 -13.43 13.80 1.21
CA HIS A 87 -12.35 12.80 1.21
C HIS A 87 -11.58 12.79 2.53
N MET A 88 -11.39 13.93 3.20
CA MET A 88 -10.78 13.99 4.53
C MET A 88 -11.65 13.24 5.54
N SER A 89 -12.94 13.54 5.63
CA SER A 89 -13.88 12.81 6.50
C SER A 89 -13.89 11.30 6.23
N ARG A 90 -13.82 10.91 4.97
CA ARG A 90 -13.76 9.48 4.61
C ARG A 90 -12.46 8.82 5.07
N ILE A 91 -11.33 9.53 5.00
CA ILE A 91 -10.04 9.01 5.46
C ILE A 91 -10.00 8.96 6.97
N GLU A 92 -10.49 9.97 7.66
CA GLU A 92 -10.60 10.01 9.12
C GLU A 92 -11.48 8.88 9.65
N SER A 93 -12.68 8.70 9.09
CA SER A 93 -13.59 7.60 9.44
C SER A 93 -12.96 6.23 9.17
N ALA A 94 -12.31 6.06 8.02
CA ALA A 94 -11.60 4.83 7.69
C ALA A 94 -10.38 4.60 8.58
N SER A 95 -9.69 5.64 9.04
CA SER A 95 -8.56 5.55 9.96
C SER A 95 -9.03 5.16 11.37
N ALA A 96 -10.13 5.76 11.86
CA ALA A 96 -10.74 5.39 13.13
C ALA A 96 -11.19 3.92 13.13
N LEU A 97 -11.92 3.48 12.09
CA LEU A 97 -12.32 2.08 11.93
C LEU A 97 -11.14 1.11 11.87
N ARG A 98 -9.98 1.55 11.34
CA ARG A 98 -8.76 0.72 11.28
C ARG A 98 -8.06 0.63 12.62
N GLN A 99 -8.09 1.69 13.41
CA GLN A 99 -7.53 1.72 14.76
C GLN A 99 -8.30 0.74 15.65
N ASP A 100 -9.62 0.82 15.61
CA ASP A 100 -10.52 -0.08 16.34
C ASP A 100 -10.32 -1.55 15.98
N ARG A 101 -9.98 -1.87 14.73
CA ARG A 101 -9.84 -3.27 14.29
C ARG A 101 -8.72 -4.03 14.98
N TYR A 102 -7.51 -3.46 15.10
CA TYR A 102 -6.39 -4.14 15.75
C TYR A 102 -6.55 -4.16 17.26
N GLU A 103 -7.19 -3.15 17.84
CA GLU A 103 -7.64 -3.14 19.22
C GLU A 103 -8.71 -4.21 19.42
N TYR A 104 -9.69 -4.29 18.52
CA TYR A 104 -10.69 -5.35 18.52
C TYR A 104 -10.06 -6.76 18.47
N TYR A 105 -9.06 -6.99 17.63
CA TYR A 105 -8.36 -8.28 17.58
C TYR A 105 -7.65 -8.60 18.91
N LEU A 106 -7.01 -7.62 19.52
CA LEU A 106 -6.35 -7.81 20.82
C LEU A 106 -7.35 -8.08 21.94
N GLU A 107 -8.49 -7.41 21.94
CA GLU A 107 -9.57 -7.59 22.90
C GLU A 107 -10.24 -8.96 22.76
N HIS A 108 -10.63 -9.34 21.56
CA HIS A 108 -11.33 -10.60 21.26
C HIS A 108 -10.39 -11.80 21.16
N LYS A 109 -9.09 -11.59 21.30
CA LYS A 109 -8.06 -12.64 21.23
C LYS A 109 -8.12 -13.51 19.98
N ARG A 110 -8.50 -12.91 18.86
CA ARG A 110 -8.54 -13.56 17.54
C ARG A 110 -8.04 -12.61 16.47
N ILE A 111 -7.28 -13.15 15.50
CA ILE A 111 -6.76 -12.38 14.38
C ILE A 111 -6.93 -13.16 13.07
N PRO A 112 -7.40 -12.54 11.98
CA PRO A 112 -7.43 -13.19 10.68
C PRO A 112 -6.00 -13.28 10.11
N LEU A 113 -5.57 -14.48 9.73
CA LEU A 113 -4.33 -14.74 8.99
C LEU A 113 -4.63 -15.81 7.94
N TRP A 114 -4.19 -15.56 6.72
CA TRP A 114 -4.41 -16.46 5.58
C TRP A 114 -5.88 -16.89 5.40
N GLY A 115 -6.81 -15.97 5.68
CA GLY A 115 -8.25 -16.23 5.61
C GLY A 115 -8.82 -17.05 6.79
N GLN A 116 -7.99 -17.42 7.75
CA GLN A 116 -8.39 -18.17 8.95
C GLN A 116 -8.45 -17.27 10.18
N SER A 117 -9.42 -17.50 11.07
CA SER A 117 -9.50 -16.80 12.35
C SER A 117 -8.61 -17.49 13.38
N ILE A 118 -7.42 -16.95 13.60
CA ILE A 118 -6.40 -17.54 14.50
C ILE A 118 -6.61 -17.04 15.93
N PRO A 119 -6.78 -17.94 16.92
CA PRO A 119 -6.84 -17.53 18.32
C PRO A 119 -5.51 -16.98 18.80
N MET A 120 -5.58 -16.01 19.70
CA MET A 120 -4.43 -15.41 20.35
C MET A 120 -4.40 -15.76 21.82
N VAL A 121 -3.26 -16.22 22.31
CA VAL A 121 -3.05 -16.63 23.71
C VAL A 121 -1.91 -15.82 24.31
N ASN A 122 -2.18 -15.18 25.43
CA ASN A 122 -1.15 -14.47 26.19
C ASN A 122 -0.21 -15.47 26.87
N THR A 123 1.07 -15.17 26.84
CA THR A 123 2.11 -15.99 27.50
C THR A 123 3.13 -15.09 28.18
N ASP A 124 3.84 -15.63 29.16
CA ASP A 124 4.94 -14.92 29.84
C ASP A 124 6.20 -14.79 28.98
N LYS A 125 6.21 -15.47 27.81
CA LYS A 125 7.32 -15.36 26.85
C LYS A 125 7.19 -14.09 26.04
N GLN A 126 8.31 -13.39 25.87
CA GLN A 126 8.33 -12.17 25.08
C GLN A 126 8.15 -12.46 23.58
N GLY A 127 7.47 -11.54 22.89
CA GLY A 127 7.33 -11.54 21.43
C GLY A 127 6.06 -12.23 20.93
N PHE A 128 6.11 -12.62 19.66
CA PHE A 128 5.02 -13.28 18.93
C PHE A 128 5.52 -14.63 18.43
N ARG A 129 4.74 -15.67 18.65
CA ARG A 129 5.03 -17.01 18.16
C ARG A 129 3.77 -17.65 17.60
N LEU A 130 3.78 -17.97 16.31
CA LEU A 130 2.75 -18.80 15.70
C LEU A 130 3.13 -20.27 15.91
N VAL A 131 2.24 -21.04 16.51
CA VAL A 131 2.46 -22.44 16.89
C VAL A 131 1.37 -23.29 16.29
N GLN A 132 1.72 -24.46 15.75
CA GLN A 132 0.72 -25.47 15.46
C GLN A 132 0.14 -25.96 16.78
N ALA A 133 -1.18 -26.03 16.85
CA ALA A 133 -1.84 -26.64 17.98
C ALA A 133 -1.52 -28.15 17.95
N ASN A 134 -0.60 -28.60 18.82
CA ASN A 134 -0.30 -29.99 18.95
C ASN A 134 -1.49 -30.69 19.58
N HIS A 135 -2.07 -31.64 18.84
CA HIS A 135 -3.03 -32.63 19.29
C HIS A 135 -4.23 -32.11 20.09
N VAL A 136 -5.30 -31.83 19.39
CA VAL A 136 -6.62 -32.06 19.96
C VAL A 136 -7.33 -33.05 19.05
N ALA A 137 -7.85 -34.11 19.62
CA ALA A 137 -8.61 -35.18 18.94
C ALA A 137 -9.98 -34.69 18.41
N ASP A 138 -10.15 -33.39 18.31
CA ASP A 138 -11.37 -32.74 17.84
C ASP A 138 -11.08 -31.97 16.54
N GLU A 139 -11.79 -32.30 15.46
CA GLU A 139 -11.69 -31.64 14.15
C GLU A 139 -12.00 -30.13 14.21
N GLN A 140 -12.55 -29.63 15.30
CA GLN A 140 -12.89 -28.23 15.53
C GLN A 140 -11.74 -27.41 16.14
N SER A 141 -10.62 -28.03 16.51
CA SER A 141 -9.49 -27.32 17.11
C SER A 141 -8.69 -26.52 16.06
N PRO A 142 -8.35 -25.24 16.33
CA PRO A 142 -7.62 -24.43 15.36
C PRO A 142 -6.23 -25.04 15.10
N ALA A 143 -5.87 -25.20 13.83
CA ALA A 143 -4.58 -25.71 13.42
C ALA A 143 -3.40 -24.83 13.85
N LEU A 144 -3.65 -23.53 14.08
CA LEU A 144 -2.66 -22.52 14.47
C LEU A 144 -3.15 -21.70 15.65
N VAL A 145 -2.22 -21.33 16.54
CA VAL A 145 -2.43 -20.42 17.68
C VAL A 145 -1.31 -19.39 17.70
N LEU A 146 -1.68 -18.13 17.86
CA LEU A 146 -0.73 -17.03 18.03
C LEU A 146 -0.48 -16.77 19.52
N HIS A 147 0.71 -17.11 19.99
CA HIS A 147 1.19 -16.74 21.32
C HIS A 147 1.77 -15.33 21.30
N LEU A 148 1.40 -14.51 22.27
CA LEU A 148 1.86 -13.13 22.39
C LEU A 148 2.16 -12.77 23.85
N ALA A 149 3.04 -11.82 24.10
CA ALA A 149 3.33 -11.31 25.42
C ALA A 149 2.10 -10.60 26.03
N ASN A 150 2.03 -10.53 27.35
CA ASN A 150 0.89 -9.95 28.06
C ASN A 150 0.67 -8.46 27.78
N ASP A 151 1.74 -7.73 27.44
CA ASP A 151 1.78 -6.27 27.23
C ASP A 151 1.89 -5.88 25.76
N VAL A 152 1.31 -6.65 24.85
CA VAL A 152 1.41 -6.36 23.41
C VAL A 152 0.61 -5.13 23.04
N SER A 153 1.31 -4.11 22.55
CA SER A 153 0.69 -2.95 21.94
C SER A 153 0.29 -3.23 20.48
N ARG A 154 -0.67 -2.45 19.99
CA ARG A 154 -1.12 -2.42 18.60
C ARG A 154 0.05 -2.27 17.61
N GLU A 155 0.99 -1.38 17.90
CA GLU A 155 2.17 -1.12 17.06
C GLU A 155 3.07 -2.35 16.94
N ARG A 156 3.29 -3.05 18.05
CA ARG A 156 4.06 -4.30 18.08
C ARG A 156 3.37 -5.40 17.27
N LEU A 157 2.04 -5.52 17.38
CA LEU A 157 1.26 -6.44 16.56
C LEU A 157 1.39 -6.13 15.07
N ILE A 158 1.21 -4.87 14.66
CA ILE A 158 1.36 -4.44 13.26
C ILE A 158 2.79 -4.69 12.75
N ALA A 159 3.79 -4.42 13.56
CA ALA A 159 5.19 -4.67 13.19
C ALA A 159 5.45 -6.17 12.98
N TRP A 160 4.86 -7.03 13.80
CA TRP A 160 4.93 -8.48 13.62
C TRP A 160 4.20 -8.92 12.35
N LEU A 161 2.97 -8.45 12.10
CA LEU A 161 2.22 -8.75 10.89
C LEU A 161 2.97 -8.38 9.60
N LYS A 162 3.65 -7.24 9.60
CA LYS A 162 4.50 -6.84 8.46
C LYS A 162 5.66 -7.81 8.25
N ARG A 163 6.30 -8.31 9.30
CA ARG A 163 7.35 -9.32 9.17
C ARG A 163 6.82 -10.64 8.62
N GLU A 164 5.66 -11.10 9.10
CA GLU A 164 5.01 -12.30 8.59
C GLU A 164 4.57 -12.13 7.13
N ALA A 165 4.01 -10.98 6.77
CA ALA A 165 3.67 -10.66 5.40
C ALA A 165 4.91 -10.70 4.47
N HIS A 166 6.04 -10.15 4.91
CA HIS A 166 7.28 -10.24 4.14
C HIS A 166 7.76 -11.69 3.97
N ARG A 167 7.71 -12.46 5.06
CA ARG A 167 8.12 -13.88 5.05
C ARG A 167 7.23 -14.73 4.13
N ASP A 168 5.93 -14.45 4.08
CA ASP A 168 4.97 -15.16 3.23
C ASP A 168 5.05 -14.74 1.76
N PHE A 169 5.21 -13.43 1.47
CA PHE A 169 5.15 -12.93 0.10
C PHE A 169 6.44 -13.19 -0.68
N ASP A 170 7.61 -13.19 -0.05
CA ASP A 170 8.89 -13.39 -0.73
C ASP A 170 8.97 -14.72 -1.51
N PRO A 171 8.66 -15.88 -0.93
CA PRO A 171 8.66 -17.14 -1.68
C PRO A 171 7.58 -17.20 -2.77
N ARG A 172 6.41 -16.53 -2.58
CA ARG A 172 5.36 -16.46 -3.60
C ARG A 172 5.84 -15.66 -4.82
N ILE A 173 6.46 -14.49 -4.60
CA ILE A 173 7.03 -13.68 -5.67
C ILE A 173 8.06 -14.50 -6.46
N LYS A 174 9.00 -15.15 -5.78
CA LYS A 174 10.04 -15.98 -6.42
C LYS A 174 9.42 -17.12 -7.24
N ARG A 175 8.44 -17.84 -6.68
CA ARG A 175 7.75 -18.94 -7.36
C ARG A 175 7.07 -18.48 -8.64
N PHE A 176 6.29 -17.39 -8.59
CA PHE A 176 5.55 -16.91 -9.75
C PHE A 176 6.45 -16.16 -10.75
N ALA A 177 7.48 -15.47 -10.30
CA ALA A 177 8.47 -14.87 -11.18
C ALA A 177 9.19 -15.94 -11.99
N SER A 178 9.60 -17.05 -11.36
CA SER A 178 10.18 -18.22 -12.05
C SER A 178 9.21 -18.84 -13.05
N ALA A 179 7.94 -19.02 -12.67
CA ALA A 179 6.93 -19.60 -13.56
C ALA A 179 6.63 -18.71 -14.78
N LEU A 180 6.70 -17.39 -14.63
CA LEU A 180 6.48 -16.42 -15.69
C LEU A 180 7.74 -16.13 -16.53
N GLY A 181 8.91 -16.53 -16.05
CA GLY A 181 10.19 -16.32 -16.74
C GLY A 181 10.70 -14.87 -16.69
N PHE A 182 10.28 -14.07 -15.70
CA PHE A 182 10.78 -12.70 -15.51
C PHE A 182 10.67 -12.27 -14.04
N GLU A 183 11.63 -11.47 -13.58
CA GLU A 183 11.77 -11.09 -12.20
C GLU A 183 11.65 -9.57 -12.00
N PRO A 184 11.10 -9.11 -10.87
CA PRO A 184 11.14 -7.70 -10.51
C PRO A 184 12.58 -7.28 -10.14
N SER A 185 12.93 -6.00 -10.38
CA SER A 185 14.21 -5.45 -9.93
C SER A 185 14.33 -5.42 -8.39
N SER A 186 13.20 -5.26 -7.72
CA SER A 186 13.04 -5.39 -6.28
C SER A 186 11.56 -5.41 -5.90
N TRP A 187 11.27 -5.82 -4.67
CA TRP A 187 9.94 -5.67 -4.11
C TRP A 187 9.98 -5.16 -2.67
N GLN A 188 8.88 -4.60 -2.20
CA GLN A 188 8.76 -4.09 -0.84
C GLN A 188 7.31 -4.07 -0.35
N LEU A 189 7.12 -4.09 0.96
CA LEU A 189 5.81 -3.90 1.54
C LEU A 189 5.31 -2.46 1.40
N SER A 190 4.00 -2.32 1.32
CA SER A 190 3.27 -1.06 1.25
C SER A 190 2.20 -1.01 2.33
N SER A 191 1.88 0.19 2.78
CA SER A 191 0.73 0.49 3.65
C SER A 191 -0.31 1.35 2.91
N ALA A 192 -0.39 1.24 1.58
CA ALA A 192 -1.33 1.99 0.77
C ALA A 192 -2.77 1.71 1.22
N GLN A 193 -3.64 2.72 1.16
CA GLN A 193 -5.02 2.60 1.64
C GLN A 193 -6.01 2.23 0.55
N SER A 194 -5.65 2.43 -0.72
CA SER A 194 -6.56 2.31 -1.87
C SER A 194 -6.15 1.25 -2.88
N ARG A 195 -5.11 0.46 -2.57
CA ARG A 195 -4.62 -0.58 -3.50
C ARG A 195 -3.92 -1.72 -2.78
N TRP A 196 -4.03 -2.89 -3.35
CA TRP A 196 -3.37 -4.11 -2.86
C TRP A 196 -1.93 -4.24 -3.31
N GLY A 197 -1.62 -3.75 -4.51
CA GLY A 197 -0.28 -3.76 -5.06
C GLY A 197 -0.01 -2.58 -5.99
N SER A 198 1.20 -2.48 -6.48
CA SER A 198 1.61 -1.59 -7.57
C SER A 198 2.94 -2.02 -8.14
N CYS A 199 3.07 -1.94 -9.46
CA CYS A 199 4.33 -2.05 -10.18
C CYS A 199 4.66 -0.71 -10.85
N ASN A 200 5.93 -0.32 -10.89
CA ASN A 200 6.35 0.90 -11.56
C ASN A 200 7.24 0.60 -12.78
N SER A 201 7.53 1.64 -13.58
CA SER A 201 8.38 1.53 -14.78
C SER A 201 9.82 1.11 -14.52
N LYS A 202 10.27 1.07 -13.24
CA LYS A 202 11.59 0.55 -12.83
C LYS A 202 11.52 -0.91 -12.39
N ALA A 203 10.44 -1.61 -12.70
CA ALA A 203 10.18 -2.99 -12.30
C ALA A 203 10.23 -3.20 -10.76
N VAL A 204 9.85 -2.20 -9.99
CA VAL A 204 9.73 -2.31 -8.52
C VAL A 204 8.29 -2.62 -8.17
N ILE A 205 8.07 -3.74 -7.50
CA ILE A 205 6.76 -4.19 -7.01
C ILE A 205 6.57 -3.73 -5.56
N ARG A 206 5.35 -3.29 -5.24
CA ARG A 206 4.90 -3.05 -3.86
C ARG A 206 3.65 -3.84 -3.58
N LEU A 207 3.63 -4.57 -2.47
CA LEU A 207 2.49 -5.35 -2.00
C LEU A 207 2.00 -4.82 -0.65
N ASN A 208 0.71 -4.69 -0.50
CA ASN A 208 0.13 -4.25 0.76
C ASN A 208 0.26 -5.37 1.81
N TRP A 209 0.91 -5.06 2.94
CA TRP A 209 1.12 -6.04 4.01
C TRP A 209 -0.18 -6.62 4.57
N ARG A 210 -1.30 -5.89 4.44
CA ARG A 210 -2.62 -6.37 4.91
C ARG A 210 -3.17 -7.55 4.11
N LEU A 211 -2.57 -7.87 2.97
CA LEU A 211 -2.89 -9.11 2.25
C LEU A 211 -2.69 -10.36 3.11
N ILE A 212 -1.86 -10.30 4.16
CA ILE A 212 -1.66 -11.43 5.10
C ILE A 212 -2.96 -11.89 5.77
N HIS A 213 -3.97 -11.04 5.84
CA HIS A 213 -5.28 -11.36 6.39
C HIS A 213 -6.15 -12.18 5.45
N TYR A 214 -5.80 -12.26 4.17
CA TYR A 214 -6.59 -12.92 3.13
C TYR A 214 -6.14 -14.35 2.86
N GLN A 215 -7.01 -15.11 2.21
CA GLN A 215 -6.71 -16.46 1.75
C GLN A 215 -5.48 -16.47 0.82
N PRO A 216 -4.66 -17.55 0.88
CA PRO A 216 -3.45 -17.67 0.07
C PRO A 216 -3.67 -17.44 -1.42
N GLU A 217 -4.82 -17.87 -1.95
CA GLU A 217 -5.19 -17.74 -3.35
C GLU A 217 -5.36 -16.27 -3.79
N LEU A 218 -5.85 -15.41 -2.87
CA LEU A 218 -6.00 -13.98 -3.13
C LEU A 218 -4.67 -13.25 -3.05
N ILE A 219 -3.77 -13.67 -2.15
CA ILE A 219 -2.40 -13.18 -2.09
C ILE A 219 -1.68 -13.52 -3.39
N ASP A 220 -1.75 -14.78 -3.84
CA ASP A 220 -1.17 -15.25 -5.09
C ASP A 220 -1.68 -14.45 -6.29
N TYR A 221 -2.98 -14.15 -6.33
CA TYR A 221 -3.56 -13.34 -7.40
C TYR A 221 -2.96 -11.93 -7.45
N VAL A 222 -2.79 -11.24 -6.33
CA VAL A 222 -2.18 -9.91 -6.32
C VAL A 222 -0.71 -9.97 -6.70
N VAL A 223 0.02 -10.97 -6.23
CA VAL A 223 1.44 -11.19 -6.61
C VAL A 223 1.58 -11.36 -8.12
N VAL A 224 0.78 -12.24 -8.73
CA VAL A 224 0.81 -12.48 -10.19
C VAL A 224 0.36 -11.25 -10.96
N HIS A 225 -0.65 -10.53 -10.48
CA HIS A 225 -1.11 -9.28 -11.07
C HIS A 225 0.02 -8.23 -11.17
N GLU A 226 0.77 -8.03 -10.08
CA GLU A 226 1.87 -7.07 -10.08
C GLU A 226 3.07 -7.55 -10.89
N LEU A 227 3.34 -8.86 -10.92
CA LEU A 227 4.36 -9.43 -11.78
C LEU A 227 4.01 -9.27 -13.27
N ALA A 228 2.76 -9.47 -13.67
CA ALA A 228 2.31 -9.28 -15.05
C ALA A 228 2.56 -7.85 -15.57
N HIS A 229 2.50 -6.84 -14.68
CA HIS A 229 2.86 -5.47 -15.01
C HIS A 229 4.32 -5.23 -15.38
N LEU A 230 5.21 -6.19 -15.11
CA LEU A 230 6.60 -6.13 -15.61
C LEU A 230 6.68 -6.23 -17.15
N LYS A 231 5.67 -6.82 -17.79
CA LYS A 231 5.57 -6.98 -19.25
C LYS A 231 4.51 -6.07 -19.86
N GLU A 232 3.36 -5.95 -19.23
CA GLU A 232 2.22 -5.19 -19.73
C GLU A 232 1.73 -4.19 -18.68
N LEU A 233 2.05 -2.92 -18.86
CA LEU A 233 1.71 -1.86 -17.89
C LEU A 233 0.21 -1.53 -17.82
N ASN A 234 -0.56 -1.91 -18.84
CA ASN A 234 -2.01 -1.73 -18.89
C ASN A 234 -2.72 -3.10 -18.81
N HIS A 235 -4.00 -3.09 -18.45
CA HIS A 235 -4.81 -4.31 -18.34
C HIS A 235 -5.39 -4.76 -19.69
N SER A 236 -4.54 -4.82 -20.72
CA SER A 236 -4.86 -5.30 -22.06
C SER A 236 -5.21 -6.80 -22.07
N PRO A 237 -5.74 -7.35 -23.18
CA PRO A 237 -5.87 -8.81 -23.34
C PRO A 237 -4.56 -9.58 -23.12
N ARG A 238 -3.42 -9.00 -23.50
CA ARG A 238 -2.08 -9.59 -23.27
C ARG A 238 -1.75 -9.68 -21.78
N PHE A 239 -2.06 -8.65 -21.02
CA PHE A 239 -1.92 -8.66 -19.54
C PHE A 239 -2.70 -9.83 -18.94
N TRP A 240 -3.98 -9.96 -19.30
CA TRP A 240 -4.81 -11.03 -18.75
C TRP A 240 -4.36 -12.43 -19.20
N ALA A 241 -3.84 -12.58 -20.41
CA ALA A 241 -3.26 -13.83 -20.88
C ALA A 241 -2.03 -14.24 -20.03
N ILE A 242 -1.19 -13.29 -19.61
CA ILE A 242 -0.07 -13.55 -18.70
C ILE A 242 -0.59 -14.04 -17.35
N VAL A 243 -1.59 -13.36 -16.77
CA VAL A 243 -2.18 -13.76 -15.48
C VAL A 243 -2.82 -15.15 -15.59
N GLU A 244 -3.59 -15.40 -16.64
CA GLU A 244 -4.31 -16.65 -16.89
C GLU A 244 -3.36 -17.85 -17.08
N SER A 245 -2.16 -17.62 -17.63
CA SER A 245 -1.17 -18.70 -17.87
C SER A 245 -0.69 -19.40 -16.60
N VAL A 246 -0.73 -18.72 -15.46
CA VAL A 246 -0.30 -19.28 -14.15
C VAL A 246 -1.42 -19.34 -13.12
N LEU A 247 -2.52 -18.61 -13.35
CA LEU A 247 -3.73 -18.61 -12.51
C LEU A 247 -4.97 -18.67 -13.40
N PRO A 248 -5.39 -19.85 -13.87
CA PRO A 248 -6.56 -19.99 -14.74
C PRO A 248 -7.87 -19.49 -14.12
N ASP A 249 -7.98 -19.55 -12.79
CA ASP A 249 -9.10 -19.11 -11.98
C ASP A 249 -9.04 -17.65 -11.52
N TYR A 250 -8.15 -16.83 -12.14
CA TYR A 250 -7.94 -15.44 -11.72
C TYR A 250 -9.19 -14.57 -11.70
N ARG A 251 -10.20 -14.90 -12.52
CA ARG A 251 -11.47 -14.13 -12.60
C ARG A 251 -12.26 -14.24 -11.31
N GLU A 252 -12.31 -15.44 -10.72
CA GLU A 252 -12.97 -15.69 -9.43
C GLU A 252 -12.23 -14.99 -8.30
N ARG A 253 -10.91 -15.15 -8.22
CA ARG A 253 -10.05 -14.48 -7.24
C ARG A 253 -10.18 -12.96 -7.30
N ARG A 254 -10.21 -12.40 -8.51
CA ARG A 254 -10.43 -10.99 -8.74
C ARG A 254 -11.80 -10.52 -8.24
N GLN A 255 -12.84 -11.32 -8.45
CA GLN A 255 -14.18 -11.01 -8.00
C GLN A 255 -14.26 -11.03 -6.47
N LEU A 256 -13.72 -12.05 -5.82
CA LEU A 256 -13.64 -12.15 -4.36
C LEU A 256 -12.91 -10.93 -3.76
N LEU A 257 -11.75 -10.57 -4.29
CA LEU A 257 -10.98 -9.42 -3.81
C LEU A 257 -11.70 -8.08 -4.05
N ARG A 258 -12.58 -7.98 -5.06
CA ARG A 258 -13.39 -6.77 -5.31
C ARG A 258 -14.53 -6.58 -4.33
N HIS A 259 -15.13 -7.65 -3.85
CA HIS A 259 -16.18 -7.57 -2.82
C HIS A 259 -15.62 -7.11 -1.48
N ASP A 260 -14.34 -7.35 -1.24
CA ASP A 260 -13.59 -6.97 -0.04
C ASP A 260 -12.77 -5.68 -0.26
N HIS A 261 -13.44 -4.65 -0.74
CA HIS A 261 -12.88 -3.50 -1.47
C HIS A 261 -11.92 -2.57 -0.72
N ASP A 262 -11.61 -2.78 0.55
CA ASP A 262 -10.76 -1.84 1.29
C ASP A 262 -9.60 -2.54 2.01
N PRO A 263 -8.34 -2.32 1.56
CA PRO A 263 -7.16 -2.75 2.30
C PRO A 263 -7.13 -2.23 3.75
N GLY A 264 -7.99 -1.28 4.06
CA GLY A 264 -8.15 -0.69 5.38
C GLY A 264 -9.37 -1.15 6.16
N THR A 265 -10.40 -1.73 5.55
CA THR A 265 -11.71 -2.00 6.19
C THR A 265 -12.14 -3.45 6.22
N THR A 266 -11.31 -4.39 5.78
CA THR A 266 -11.70 -5.81 5.77
C THR A 266 -11.98 -6.31 7.18
N VAL A 267 -13.25 -6.40 7.50
CA VAL A 267 -13.77 -7.22 8.58
C VAL A 267 -14.10 -8.57 7.95
N LEU A 268 -13.47 -9.64 8.40
CA LEU A 268 -14.00 -10.97 8.10
C LEU A 268 -15.41 -11.00 8.68
N LYS A 269 -16.41 -11.08 7.81
CA LYS A 269 -17.77 -11.36 8.26
C LYS A 269 -17.70 -12.73 8.91
N GLU A 270 -18.08 -12.78 10.17
CA GLU A 270 -18.36 -14.05 10.83
C GLU A 270 -19.47 -14.72 10.05
N THR A 271 -19.17 -15.88 9.48
CA THR A 271 -20.17 -16.82 8.94
C THR A 271 -20.69 -17.70 10.04
#